data_cf251d3e507521b8ac4822a6accb47a0
#
_entry.id   cf251d3e507521b8ac4822a6accb47a0
#
_cell.length_a   1.000
_cell.length_b   1.000
_cell.length_c   1.000
_cell.angle_alpha   90.00
_cell.angle_beta   90.00
_cell.angle_gamma   90.00
#
_symmetry.space_group_name_H-M   'P 1'
#
loop_
_entity.id
_entity.type
_entity.pdbx_description
1 polymer ?
#
loop_
_entity_poly.entity_id
_entity_poly.type
_entity_poly.pdbx_seq_one_letter_code
_entity_poly.pdbx_strand_id
1 'polypeptide(L)'
;MFSYYFKLGVRSLRRNPALTALMILTLAVGVAASIATLTILHAMSSDPIPQKSARLFTTVIDNGPLENYNPNDPDNTSNEQLSYIDAANFLKSAPAQRKVAMYGMSGAIEPARSDMAVISAQGIATPADFIAMMDVPFLYGQAWSDADDKSGADVVVISRALSEKLFGATNPVGQRIRMNSFDYQIAGVMNDFNPLPHFYRLIGGPGAFGDGEEVIVPLSNAVRHETGAQGSMSCNTNRDPGYQGLIKSECTWVQVWFETRTPADRAELQNWLDNYASEQRKLGRLKRNAKNQLFDVPQWLEHRKVVGNDNRLAVYLSFGFLLLCLINTVGLLLAKFSVRAAEVGIRRALGASRRDIFKQFLIETGVIGLAGAVLGLLLSLGALALIGMSSKELKVVAHLDWQMLGMTVLLSLAASLLAGLLPTWRACQVTPAIQLKSQ
;
A
#
# COMPACT_ATOMS: atom_id res chain seq x y z
N MET A 1 13.66 17.45 39.97
CA MET A 1 14.97 16.88 39.54
C MET A 1 15.07 16.66 38.03
N PHE A 2 14.08 16.10 37.33
CA PHE A 2 14.12 15.89 35.87
C PHE A 2 14.37 17.16 35.06
N SER A 3 13.65 18.25 35.35
CA SER A 3 13.82 19.56 34.69
C SER A 3 15.26 20.12 34.84
N TYR A 4 15.90 19.92 35.98
CA TYR A 4 17.27 20.31 36.21
C TYR A 4 18.25 19.52 35.33
N TYR A 5 18.12 18.18 35.28
CA TYR A 5 18.99 17.34 34.44
C TYR A 5 18.75 17.57 32.96
N PHE A 6 17.51 17.86 32.57
CA PHE A 6 17.18 18.21 31.18
C PHE A 6 17.88 19.53 30.75
N LYS A 7 17.79 20.58 31.59
CA LYS A 7 18.51 21.86 31.33
C LYS A 7 20.03 21.67 31.25
N LEU A 8 20.57 20.81 32.10
CA LEU A 8 21.98 20.41 32.05
C LEU A 8 22.31 19.65 30.76
N GLY A 9 21.44 18.73 30.31
CA GLY A 9 21.59 18.04 29.04
C GLY A 9 21.64 19.00 27.86
N VAL A 10 20.69 19.93 27.77
CA VAL A 10 20.68 20.97 26.73
C VAL A 10 21.93 21.84 26.76
N ARG A 11 22.39 22.23 27.95
CA ARG A 11 23.64 23.02 28.11
C ARG A 11 24.88 22.24 27.68
N SER A 12 24.85 20.90 27.87
CA SER A 12 25.92 19.99 27.46
C SER A 12 26.07 19.89 25.93
N LEU A 13 25.02 20.11 25.17
CA LEU A 13 25.08 20.12 23.68
C LEU A 13 26.02 21.24 23.17
N ARG A 14 26.07 22.36 23.88
CA ARG A 14 26.87 23.53 23.50
C ARG A 14 28.36 23.42 23.89
N ARG A 15 28.73 22.49 24.77
CA ARG A 15 30.07 22.39 25.32
C ARG A 15 31.09 21.77 24.35
N ASN A 16 30.62 20.79 23.52
CA ASN A 16 31.39 20.20 22.43
C ASN A 16 30.52 20.12 21.18
N PRO A 17 30.31 21.23 20.46
CA PRO A 17 29.28 21.32 19.42
C PRO A 17 29.54 20.39 18.23
N ALA A 18 30.82 20.23 17.83
CA ALA A 18 31.17 19.36 16.69
C ALA A 18 30.83 17.87 16.94
N LEU A 19 31.24 17.32 18.11
CA LEU A 19 30.93 15.94 18.48
C LEU A 19 29.43 15.73 18.67
N THR A 20 28.74 16.71 19.27
CA THR A 20 27.32 16.65 19.50
C THR A 20 26.55 16.70 18.18
N ALA A 21 26.93 17.59 17.27
CA ALA A 21 26.34 17.69 15.94
C ALA A 21 26.54 16.40 15.15
N LEU A 22 27.72 15.80 15.19
CA LEU A 22 28.01 14.54 14.51
C LEU A 22 27.17 13.39 15.08
N MET A 23 27.01 13.29 16.41
CA MET A 23 26.12 12.28 17.03
C MET A 23 24.66 12.47 16.63
N ILE A 24 24.15 13.70 16.63
CA ILE A 24 22.77 14.00 16.21
C ILE A 24 22.59 13.65 14.73
N LEU A 25 23.55 14.02 13.88
CA LEU A 25 23.48 13.78 12.44
C LEU A 25 23.51 12.29 12.11
N THR A 26 24.45 11.53 12.70
CA THR A 26 24.54 10.07 12.47
C THR A 26 23.25 9.35 12.90
N LEU A 27 22.72 9.71 14.08
CA LEU A 27 21.47 9.14 14.58
C LEU A 27 20.30 9.53 13.68
N ALA A 28 20.19 10.81 13.30
CA ALA A 28 19.12 11.34 12.46
C ALA A 28 19.09 10.66 11.08
N VAL A 29 20.23 10.48 10.43
CA VAL A 29 20.31 9.81 9.11
C VAL A 29 19.90 8.33 9.22
N GLY A 30 20.40 7.62 10.24
CA GLY A 30 20.01 6.22 10.46
C GLY A 30 18.50 6.05 10.72
N VAL A 31 17.95 6.92 11.59
CA VAL A 31 16.50 6.93 11.89
C VAL A 31 15.70 7.32 10.65
N ALA A 32 16.12 8.35 9.91
CA ALA A 32 15.42 8.80 8.70
C ALA A 32 15.34 7.70 7.63
N ALA A 33 16.44 7.01 7.37
CA ALA A 33 16.47 5.91 6.42
C ALA A 33 15.52 4.77 6.84
N SER A 34 15.56 4.38 8.12
CA SER A 34 14.70 3.31 8.64
C SER A 34 13.23 3.68 8.62
N ILE A 35 12.88 4.91 8.97
CA ILE A 35 11.49 5.38 8.98
C ILE A 35 10.96 5.55 7.55
N ALA A 36 11.74 6.11 6.63
CA ALA A 36 11.30 6.27 5.25
C ALA A 36 10.97 4.92 4.60
N THR A 37 11.85 3.93 4.73
CA THR A 37 11.61 2.58 4.20
C THR A 37 10.47 1.86 4.90
N LEU A 38 10.35 2.00 6.23
CA LEU A 38 9.26 1.41 7.00
C LEU A 38 7.90 2.05 6.65
N THR A 39 7.86 3.36 6.43
CA THR A 39 6.64 4.08 6.00
C THR A 39 6.14 3.57 4.66
N ILE A 40 7.04 3.43 3.68
CA ILE A 40 6.68 2.87 2.38
C ILE A 40 6.17 1.44 2.51
N LEU A 41 6.89 0.58 3.24
CA LEU A 41 6.47 -0.80 3.48
C LEU A 41 5.11 -0.86 4.17
N HIS A 42 4.88 -0.02 5.19
CA HIS A 42 3.60 0.04 5.92
C HIS A 42 2.46 0.44 4.99
N ALA A 43 2.64 1.50 4.20
CA ALA A 43 1.63 1.95 3.24
C ALA A 43 1.34 0.91 2.15
N MET A 44 2.39 0.23 1.63
CA MET A 44 2.24 -0.82 0.62
C MET A 44 1.58 -2.10 1.16
N SER A 45 1.72 -2.39 2.45
CA SER A 45 1.16 -3.59 3.10
C SER A 45 -0.14 -3.31 3.86
N SER A 46 -0.69 -2.11 3.77
CA SER A 46 -1.96 -1.77 4.41
C SER A 46 -3.13 -2.54 3.78
N ASP A 47 -4.12 -2.88 4.59
CA ASP A 47 -5.38 -3.44 4.10
C ASP A 47 -6.26 -2.31 3.54
N PRO A 48 -6.56 -2.33 2.21
CA PRO A 48 -7.30 -1.24 1.57
C PRO A 48 -8.78 -1.18 1.94
N ILE A 49 -9.34 -2.25 2.52
CA ILE A 49 -10.76 -2.35 2.88
C ILE A 49 -10.97 -3.20 4.16
N PRO A 50 -10.39 -2.82 5.30
CA PRO A 50 -10.31 -3.66 6.49
C PRO A 50 -11.68 -4.08 7.05
N GLN A 51 -12.72 -3.30 6.83
CA GLN A 51 -14.09 -3.62 7.26
C GLN A 51 -14.74 -4.77 6.48
N LYS A 52 -14.20 -5.12 5.31
CA LYS A 52 -14.75 -6.17 4.43
C LYS A 52 -13.73 -7.19 3.94
N SER A 53 -12.43 -6.96 4.10
CA SER A 53 -11.36 -7.77 3.52
C SER A 53 -11.50 -9.27 3.79
N ALA A 54 -11.97 -9.66 4.98
CA ALA A 54 -12.20 -11.05 5.34
C ALA A 54 -13.46 -11.68 4.70
N ARG A 55 -14.29 -10.90 4.02
CA ARG A 55 -15.53 -11.35 3.34
C ARG A 55 -15.49 -11.18 1.83
N LEU A 56 -14.44 -10.52 1.32
CA LEU A 56 -14.21 -10.33 -0.10
C LEU A 56 -13.24 -11.39 -0.61
N PHE A 57 -13.65 -12.10 -1.64
CA PHE A 57 -12.86 -13.19 -2.21
C PHE A 57 -12.72 -13.05 -3.71
N THR A 58 -11.50 -13.28 -4.22
CA THR A 58 -11.25 -13.54 -5.63
C THR A 58 -10.79 -14.97 -5.83
N THR A 59 -10.91 -15.48 -7.04
CA THR A 59 -10.62 -16.89 -7.33
C THR A 59 -9.61 -17.03 -8.46
N VAL A 60 -8.82 -18.08 -8.35
CA VAL A 60 -7.97 -18.59 -9.43
C VAL A 60 -8.36 -20.04 -9.70
N ILE A 61 -8.81 -20.29 -10.93
CA ILE A 61 -9.03 -21.65 -11.45
C ILE A 61 -7.96 -21.97 -12.49
N ASP A 62 -7.53 -23.22 -12.53
CA ASP A 62 -6.50 -23.62 -13.50
C ASP A 62 -7.11 -23.80 -14.89
N ASN A 63 -7.10 -22.72 -15.67
CA ASN A 63 -7.62 -22.62 -17.03
C ASN A 63 -6.51 -22.69 -18.11
N GLY A 64 -5.33 -23.14 -17.74
CA GLY A 64 -4.19 -23.19 -18.65
C GLY A 64 -4.20 -24.34 -19.65
N PRO A 65 -3.35 -24.26 -20.69
CA PRO A 65 -3.13 -25.36 -21.62
C PRO A 65 -2.38 -26.52 -20.96
N LEU A 66 -2.45 -27.73 -21.54
CA LEU A 66 -1.67 -28.87 -21.06
C LEU A 66 -0.19 -28.79 -21.42
N GLU A 67 0.16 -27.98 -22.41
CA GLU A 67 1.54 -27.79 -22.81
C GLU A 67 2.38 -27.22 -21.65
N ASN A 68 3.50 -27.87 -21.38
CA ASN A 68 4.42 -27.51 -20.28
C ASN A 68 3.78 -27.55 -18.88
N TYR A 69 2.65 -28.23 -18.71
CA TYR A 69 2.04 -28.39 -17.41
C TYR A 69 2.83 -29.35 -16.52
N ASN A 70 3.27 -28.88 -15.38
CA ASN A 70 3.88 -29.69 -14.34
C ASN A 70 2.96 -29.72 -13.10
N PRO A 71 2.27 -30.81 -12.82
CA PRO A 71 1.37 -30.89 -11.67
C PRO A 71 2.07 -30.80 -10.30
N ASN A 72 3.41 -30.95 -10.27
CA ASN A 72 4.20 -30.81 -9.04
C ASN A 72 4.73 -29.40 -8.81
N ASP A 73 4.49 -28.48 -9.74
CA ASP A 73 4.87 -27.08 -9.60
C ASP A 73 3.66 -26.28 -9.08
N PRO A 74 3.67 -25.85 -7.80
CA PRO A 74 2.56 -25.12 -7.22
C PRO A 74 2.36 -23.72 -7.83
N ASP A 75 3.40 -23.18 -8.49
CA ASP A 75 3.34 -21.85 -9.11
C ASP A 75 2.95 -21.91 -10.60
N ASN A 76 2.70 -23.10 -11.15
CA ASN A 76 2.31 -23.31 -12.54
C ASN A 76 0.80 -23.08 -12.79
N THR A 77 0.19 -22.14 -12.06
CA THR A 77 -1.15 -21.63 -12.40
C THR A 77 -1.02 -20.69 -13.57
N SER A 78 -1.71 -20.98 -14.66
CA SER A 78 -1.47 -20.28 -15.93
C SER A 78 -2.06 -18.90 -16.03
N ASN A 79 -3.27 -18.70 -15.52
CA ASN A 79 -3.96 -17.41 -15.61
C ASN A 79 -4.80 -17.14 -14.36
N GLU A 80 -4.57 -16.00 -13.76
CA GLU A 80 -5.31 -15.53 -12.59
C GLU A 80 -6.60 -14.78 -13.00
N GLN A 81 -6.80 -14.60 -14.29
CA GLN A 81 -8.02 -14.05 -14.88
C GLN A 81 -8.90 -15.17 -15.41
N LEU A 82 -10.17 -14.88 -15.58
CA LEU A 82 -11.19 -15.81 -16.07
C LEU A 82 -11.60 -15.46 -17.50
N SER A 83 -12.18 -16.46 -18.19
CA SER A 83 -12.90 -16.19 -19.43
C SER A 83 -14.20 -15.46 -19.13
N TYR A 84 -14.74 -14.76 -20.13
CA TYR A 84 -16.06 -14.13 -19.99
C TYR A 84 -17.16 -15.17 -19.74
N ILE A 85 -17.01 -16.37 -20.31
CA ILE A 85 -17.94 -17.49 -20.09
C ILE A 85 -17.97 -17.89 -18.61
N ASP A 86 -16.80 -18.06 -17.99
CA ASP A 86 -16.71 -18.40 -16.57
C ASP A 86 -17.23 -17.27 -15.68
N ALA A 87 -16.88 -16.04 -16.00
CA ALA A 87 -17.37 -14.87 -15.28
C ALA A 87 -18.90 -14.74 -15.33
N ALA A 88 -19.53 -14.95 -16.51
CA ALA A 88 -20.98 -14.94 -16.65
C ALA A 88 -21.65 -16.06 -15.85
N ASN A 89 -21.07 -17.27 -15.84
CA ASN A 89 -21.55 -18.38 -15.03
C ASN A 89 -21.45 -18.09 -13.54
N PHE A 90 -20.37 -17.44 -13.11
CA PHE A 90 -20.14 -17.06 -11.72
C PHE A 90 -21.16 -16.01 -11.26
N LEU A 91 -21.38 -14.98 -12.06
CA LEU A 91 -22.42 -13.98 -11.77
C LEU A 91 -23.81 -14.63 -11.62
N LYS A 92 -24.10 -15.66 -12.40
CA LYS A 92 -25.39 -16.35 -12.37
C LYS A 92 -25.55 -17.24 -11.14
N SER A 93 -24.55 -18.05 -10.77
CA SER A 93 -24.75 -19.20 -9.90
C SER A 93 -23.90 -19.30 -8.65
N ALA A 94 -22.87 -18.43 -8.47
CA ALA A 94 -22.04 -18.49 -7.27
C ALA A 94 -22.85 -18.15 -5.98
N PRO A 95 -22.67 -18.91 -4.88
CA PRO A 95 -23.37 -18.68 -3.62
C PRO A 95 -22.70 -17.56 -2.82
N ALA A 96 -22.86 -16.33 -3.27
CA ALA A 96 -22.30 -15.14 -2.62
C ALA A 96 -23.38 -14.06 -2.49
N GLN A 97 -23.23 -13.18 -1.52
CA GLN A 97 -24.15 -12.06 -1.28
C GLN A 97 -24.15 -11.08 -2.45
N ARG A 98 -22.95 -10.71 -2.90
CA ARG A 98 -22.71 -9.92 -4.10
C ARG A 98 -21.67 -10.59 -4.98
N LYS A 99 -21.79 -10.38 -6.27
CA LYS A 99 -20.90 -10.97 -7.28
C LYS A 99 -20.58 -9.94 -8.33
N VAL A 100 -19.31 -9.73 -8.60
CA VAL A 100 -18.88 -8.80 -9.64
C VAL A 100 -17.89 -9.48 -10.58
N ALA A 101 -18.05 -9.20 -11.86
CA ALA A 101 -17.07 -9.47 -12.89
C ALA A 101 -16.67 -8.13 -13.49
N MET A 102 -15.38 -7.92 -13.72
CA MET A 102 -14.91 -6.65 -14.22
C MET A 102 -13.75 -6.80 -15.17
N TYR A 103 -13.62 -5.82 -16.04
CA TYR A 103 -12.42 -5.62 -16.85
C TYR A 103 -12.12 -4.14 -17.04
N GLY A 104 -10.84 -3.81 -17.22
CA GLY A 104 -10.41 -2.46 -17.50
C GLY A 104 -10.82 -1.99 -18.89
N MET A 105 -11.23 -0.74 -19.01
CA MET A 105 -11.56 -0.09 -20.27
C MET A 105 -10.97 1.30 -20.34
N SER A 106 -10.88 1.85 -21.54
CA SER A 106 -10.63 3.28 -21.75
C SER A 106 -11.75 3.92 -22.56
N GLY A 107 -12.04 5.17 -22.23
CA GLY A 107 -13.03 5.96 -22.93
C GLY A 107 -12.42 7.25 -23.48
N ALA A 108 -12.61 7.52 -24.77
CA ALA A 108 -12.33 8.83 -25.35
C ALA A 108 -13.54 9.74 -25.11
N ILE A 109 -13.44 10.65 -24.16
CA ILE A 109 -14.51 11.60 -23.82
C ILE A 109 -14.35 12.85 -24.66
N GLU A 110 -15.41 13.21 -25.38
CA GLU A 110 -15.54 14.43 -26.15
C GLU A 110 -16.18 15.51 -25.25
N PRO A 111 -15.41 16.51 -24.79
CA PRO A 111 -15.99 17.59 -23.98
C PRO A 111 -17.01 18.39 -24.77
N ALA A 112 -18.08 18.85 -24.10
CA ALA A 112 -19.07 19.75 -24.73
C ALA A 112 -18.48 21.13 -25.12
N ARG A 113 -17.34 21.49 -24.52
CA ARG A 113 -16.61 22.70 -24.76
C ARG A 113 -15.63 22.50 -25.93
N SER A 114 -15.75 23.31 -26.96
CA SER A 114 -14.92 23.23 -28.19
C SER A 114 -13.45 23.63 -27.99
N ASP A 115 -13.14 24.29 -26.86
CA ASP A 115 -11.77 24.68 -26.47
C ASP A 115 -11.01 23.60 -25.74
N MET A 116 -11.65 22.46 -25.41
CA MET A 116 -11.03 21.35 -24.74
C MET A 116 -10.73 20.21 -25.73
N ALA A 117 -9.53 19.62 -25.58
CA ALA A 117 -9.17 18.40 -26.31
C ALA A 117 -9.92 17.18 -25.75
N VAL A 118 -10.04 16.15 -26.59
CA VAL A 118 -10.56 14.83 -26.19
C VAL A 118 -9.77 14.30 -25.00
N ILE A 119 -10.48 13.83 -23.97
CA ILE A 119 -9.91 13.30 -22.75
C ILE A 119 -9.92 11.77 -22.81
N SER A 120 -8.76 11.16 -22.67
CA SER A 120 -8.69 9.71 -22.49
C SER A 120 -8.91 9.40 -21.00
N ALA A 121 -10.06 8.84 -20.68
CA ALA A 121 -10.41 8.39 -19.33
C ALA A 121 -10.18 6.89 -19.17
N GLN A 122 -9.61 6.50 -18.05
CA GLN A 122 -9.41 5.10 -17.67
C GLN A 122 -10.52 4.66 -16.72
N GLY A 123 -10.96 3.41 -16.83
CA GLY A 123 -12.01 2.92 -15.94
C GLY A 123 -12.27 1.44 -16.07
N ILE A 124 -13.42 1.02 -15.54
CA ILE A 124 -13.86 -0.37 -15.53
C ILE A 124 -15.30 -0.52 -16.03
N ALA A 125 -15.56 -1.67 -16.64
CA ALA A 125 -16.90 -2.19 -16.86
C ALA A 125 -17.20 -3.25 -15.80
N THR A 126 -18.30 -3.08 -15.04
CA THR A 126 -18.64 -3.94 -13.89
C THR A 126 -20.14 -3.88 -13.58
N PRO A 127 -20.77 -4.90 -12.93
CA PRO A 127 -22.13 -4.80 -12.42
C PRO A 127 -22.29 -3.75 -11.31
N ALA A 128 -23.51 -3.27 -11.08
CA ALA A 128 -23.87 -2.31 -10.03
C ALA A 128 -23.44 -2.75 -8.62
N ASP A 129 -23.43 -4.05 -8.36
CA ASP A 129 -22.96 -4.66 -7.10
C ASP A 129 -21.54 -4.22 -6.71
N PHE A 130 -20.68 -3.85 -7.67
CA PHE A 130 -19.33 -3.35 -7.40
C PHE A 130 -19.32 -2.16 -6.44
N ILE A 131 -20.24 -1.23 -6.65
CA ILE A 131 -20.31 0.02 -5.87
C ILE A 131 -20.50 -0.30 -4.38
N ALA A 132 -21.49 -1.15 -4.07
CA ALA A 132 -21.77 -1.53 -2.69
C ALA A 132 -20.73 -2.53 -2.13
N MET A 133 -20.14 -3.39 -2.98
CA MET A 133 -19.11 -4.33 -2.58
C MET A 133 -17.81 -3.62 -2.17
N MET A 134 -17.41 -2.60 -2.92
CA MET A 134 -16.15 -1.87 -2.70
C MET A 134 -16.32 -0.59 -1.88
N ASP A 135 -17.52 -0.33 -1.31
CA ASP A 135 -17.85 0.87 -0.54
C ASP A 135 -17.49 2.17 -1.28
N VAL A 136 -17.82 2.24 -2.58
CA VAL A 136 -17.52 3.42 -3.40
C VAL A 136 -18.30 4.63 -2.88
N PRO A 137 -17.62 5.70 -2.39
CA PRO A 137 -18.30 6.87 -1.88
C PRO A 137 -18.79 7.77 -3.02
N PHE A 138 -19.93 8.42 -2.84
CA PHE A 138 -20.47 9.40 -3.79
C PHE A 138 -20.38 10.83 -3.26
N LEU A 139 -19.99 11.74 -4.15
CA LEU A 139 -20.10 13.18 -3.94
C LEU A 139 -21.50 13.66 -4.39
N TYR A 140 -21.96 13.17 -5.54
CA TYR A 140 -23.28 13.47 -6.10
C TYR A 140 -23.91 12.21 -6.71
N GLY A 141 -25.23 12.12 -6.65
CA GLY A 141 -25.96 11.01 -7.27
C GLY A 141 -25.73 9.67 -6.56
N GLN A 142 -25.84 8.60 -7.32
CA GLN A 142 -25.73 7.22 -6.84
C GLN A 142 -25.33 6.27 -7.99
N ALA A 143 -25.19 4.97 -7.68
CA ALA A 143 -25.05 3.94 -8.68
C ALA A 143 -26.29 3.84 -9.59
N TRP A 144 -26.13 3.23 -10.75
CA TRP A 144 -27.24 2.83 -11.59
C TRP A 144 -28.04 1.67 -10.96
N SER A 145 -29.25 1.48 -11.44
CA SER A 145 -30.15 0.44 -10.92
C SER A 145 -29.86 -0.94 -11.51
N ASP A 146 -30.36 -2.00 -10.85
CA ASP A 146 -30.35 -3.37 -11.40
C ASP A 146 -31.06 -3.49 -12.74
N ALA A 147 -32.07 -2.64 -12.99
CA ALA A 147 -32.77 -2.59 -14.28
C ALA A 147 -31.85 -2.02 -15.37
N ASP A 148 -31.09 -0.97 -15.06
CA ASP A 148 -30.10 -0.40 -15.97
C ASP A 148 -28.97 -1.39 -16.24
N ASP A 149 -28.54 -2.12 -15.22
CA ASP A 149 -27.54 -3.18 -15.37
C ASP A 149 -28.01 -4.27 -16.34
N LYS A 150 -29.25 -4.76 -16.18
CA LYS A 150 -29.81 -5.81 -17.04
C LYS A 150 -30.07 -5.33 -18.47
N SER A 151 -30.48 -4.08 -18.65
CA SER A 151 -30.76 -3.53 -19.99
C SER A 151 -29.48 -3.07 -20.71
N GLY A 152 -28.35 -2.95 -20.00
CA GLY A 152 -27.13 -2.35 -20.51
C GLY A 152 -27.31 -0.87 -20.82
N ALA A 153 -27.96 -0.12 -19.92
CA ALA A 153 -28.27 1.29 -20.11
C ALA A 153 -26.99 2.15 -20.32
N ASP A 154 -27.13 3.23 -21.07
CA ASP A 154 -26.05 4.19 -21.31
C ASP A 154 -25.93 5.15 -20.12
N VAL A 155 -25.44 4.61 -19.01
CA VAL A 155 -25.17 5.33 -17.76
C VAL A 155 -23.71 5.19 -17.35
N VAL A 156 -23.20 6.20 -16.67
CA VAL A 156 -21.81 6.23 -16.20
C VAL A 156 -21.70 6.87 -14.83
N VAL A 157 -20.84 6.35 -14.01
CA VAL A 157 -20.33 6.99 -12.80
C VAL A 157 -18.94 7.53 -13.10
N ILE A 158 -18.69 8.80 -12.78
CA ILE A 158 -17.42 9.48 -13.08
C ILE A 158 -16.69 9.86 -11.79
N SER A 159 -15.37 9.99 -11.85
CA SER A 159 -14.59 10.46 -10.71
C SER A 159 -14.80 11.95 -10.46
N ARG A 160 -14.56 12.40 -9.24
CA ARG A 160 -14.58 13.81 -8.86
C ARG A 160 -13.63 14.64 -9.74
N ALA A 161 -12.41 14.16 -9.95
CA ALA A 161 -11.42 14.87 -10.76
C ALA A 161 -11.88 15.06 -12.22
N LEU A 162 -12.49 14.03 -12.81
CA LEU A 162 -13.04 14.12 -14.15
C LEU A 162 -14.26 15.05 -14.20
N SER A 163 -15.13 15.00 -13.19
CA SER A 163 -16.28 15.90 -13.04
C SER A 163 -15.84 17.36 -12.97
N GLU A 164 -14.88 17.68 -12.11
CA GLU A 164 -14.33 19.03 -11.97
C GLU A 164 -13.68 19.53 -13.27
N LYS A 165 -12.99 18.66 -14.00
CA LYS A 165 -12.36 18.97 -15.28
C LYS A 165 -13.37 19.30 -16.38
N LEU A 166 -14.49 18.55 -16.45
CA LEU A 166 -15.51 18.70 -17.50
C LEU A 166 -16.54 19.80 -17.18
N PHE A 167 -16.97 19.90 -15.91
CA PHE A 167 -18.11 20.70 -15.48
C PHE A 167 -17.78 21.76 -14.42
N GLY A 168 -16.51 21.82 -13.96
CA GLY A 168 -16.14 22.66 -12.83
C GLY A 168 -16.74 22.16 -11.52
N ALA A 169 -17.11 23.08 -10.63
CA ALA A 169 -17.65 22.76 -9.30
C ALA A 169 -19.17 22.46 -9.30
N THR A 170 -19.81 22.30 -10.46
CA THR A 170 -21.26 22.06 -10.54
C THR A 170 -21.59 20.57 -10.48
N ASN A 171 -22.77 20.24 -9.92
CA ASN A 171 -23.27 18.87 -9.92
C ASN A 171 -23.72 18.46 -11.35
N PRO A 172 -23.03 17.48 -12.01
CA PRO A 172 -23.34 17.10 -13.38
C PRO A 172 -24.34 15.93 -13.48
N VAL A 173 -24.87 15.43 -12.37
CA VAL A 173 -25.80 14.28 -12.39
C VAL A 173 -27.01 14.56 -13.28
N GLY A 174 -27.34 13.62 -14.14
CA GLY A 174 -28.39 13.74 -15.15
C GLY A 174 -27.92 14.37 -16.48
N GLN A 175 -26.75 15.03 -16.52
CA GLN A 175 -26.15 15.51 -17.77
C GLN A 175 -25.59 14.36 -18.57
N ARG A 176 -25.30 14.62 -19.84
CA ARG A 176 -24.71 13.61 -20.74
C ARG A 176 -23.26 13.94 -21.10
N ILE A 177 -22.47 12.90 -21.20
CA ILE A 177 -21.14 12.95 -21.79
C ILE A 177 -21.07 12.02 -22.98
N ARG A 178 -20.36 12.44 -24.03
CA ARG A 178 -20.09 11.60 -25.19
C ARG A 178 -18.77 10.87 -24.99
N MET A 179 -18.82 9.54 -24.95
CA MET A 179 -17.65 8.69 -24.73
C MET A 179 -17.66 7.56 -25.77
N ASN A 180 -16.54 7.38 -26.50
CA ASN A 180 -16.41 6.38 -27.55
C ASN A 180 -17.58 6.42 -28.59
N SER A 181 -18.04 7.63 -28.97
CA SER A 181 -19.16 7.88 -29.89
C SER A 181 -20.57 7.56 -29.34
N PHE A 182 -20.70 7.19 -28.07
CA PHE A 182 -21.99 6.95 -27.40
C PHE A 182 -22.27 8.01 -26.34
N ASP A 183 -23.55 8.34 -26.15
CA ASP A 183 -23.99 9.35 -25.19
C ASP A 183 -24.40 8.67 -23.87
N TYR A 184 -23.61 8.89 -22.83
CA TYR A 184 -23.84 8.37 -21.49
C TYR A 184 -24.47 9.40 -20.57
N GLN A 185 -25.49 9.03 -19.82
CA GLN A 185 -26.03 9.86 -18.75
C GLN A 185 -25.22 9.65 -17.46
N ILE A 186 -24.79 10.73 -16.82
CA ILE A 186 -24.08 10.68 -15.54
C ILE A 186 -25.08 10.32 -14.44
N ALA A 187 -24.95 9.12 -13.86
CA ALA A 187 -25.74 8.62 -12.73
C ALA A 187 -25.19 9.14 -11.40
N GLY A 188 -23.87 9.27 -11.29
CA GLY A 188 -23.22 9.71 -10.07
C GLY A 188 -21.79 10.18 -10.28
N VAL A 189 -21.29 10.88 -9.26
CA VAL A 189 -19.89 11.31 -9.16
C VAL A 189 -19.27 10.68 -7.91
N MET A 190 -18.23 9.88 -8.09
CA MET A 190 -17.46 9.30 -6.99
C MET A 190 -16.70 10.38 -6.23
N ASN A 191 -16.65 10.26 -4.91
CA ASN A 191 -15.80 11.08 -4.07
C ASN A 191 -14.54 10.31 -3.70
N ASP A 192 -13.38 10.77 -4.20
CA ASP A 192 -12.04 10.30 -3.86
C ASP A 192 -11.90 8.77 -3.64
N PHE A 193 -12.45 7.97 -4.57
CA PHE A 193 -12.37 6.52 -4.52
C PHE A 193 -11.03 6.04 -5.09
N ASN A 194 -10.09 5.74 -4.21
CA ASN A 194 -8.79 5.19 -4.57
C ASN A 194 -8.25 4.26 -3.46
N PRO A 195 -8.85 3.05 -3.27
CA PRO A 195 -8.36 2.12 -2.27
C PRO A 195 -6.97 1.59 -2.65
N LEU A 196 -6.00 1.79 -1.76
CA LEU A 196 -4.61 1.39 -1.99
C LEU A 196 -4.16 0.33 -0.98
N PRO A 197 -3.54 -0.74 -1.48
CA PRO A 197 -3.34 -1.13 -2.89
C PRO A 197 -4.65 -1.41 -3.66
N HIS A 198 -4.66 -1.17 -4.98
CA HIS A 198 -5.80 -1.48 -5.88
C HIS A 198 -6.04 -2.99 -6.00
N PHE A 199 -6.50 -3.61 -4.92
CA PHE A 199 -6.62 -5.06 -4.81
C PHE A 199 -7.57 -5.68 -5.83
N TYR A 200 -8.64 -4.97 -6.20
CA TYR A 200 -9.69 -5.48 -7.07
C TYR A 200 -9.27 -5.61 -8.55
N ARG A 201 -8.23 -4.85 -8.98
CA ARG A 201 -7.76 -4.84 -10.38
C ARG A 201 -6.23 -4.81 -10.48
N LEU A 202 -5.56 -5.80 -9.89
CA LEU A 202 -4.09 -5.93 -9.92
C LEU A 202 -3.55 -6.42 -11.27
N ILE A 203 -4.39 -7.03 -12.11
CA ILE A 203 -3.96 -7.59 -13.38
C ILE A 203 -4.44 -6.67 -14.50
N GLY A 204 -3.50 -6.16 -15.29
CA GLY A 204 -3.83 -5.28 -16.41
C GLY A 204 -4.46 -3.93 -16.04
N GLY A 205 -4.35 -3.55 -14.76
CA GLY A 205 -4.77 -2.25 -14.26
C GLY A 205 -3.64 -1.23 -14.21
N PRO A 206 -3.87 -0.08 -13.57
CA PRO A 206 -2.87 0.97 -13.41
C PRO A 206 -1.74 0.60 -12.42
N GLY A 207 -1.71 -0.65 -11.96
CA GLY A 207 -0.82 -1.10 -10.90
C GLY A 207 -1.45 -0.99 -9.51
N ALA A 208 -0.77 -1.58 -8.52
CA ALA A 208 -1.28 -1.61 -7.14
C ALA A 208 -1.39 -0.20 -6.50
N PHE A 209 -0.63 0.77 -6.99
CA PHE A 209 -0.53 2.14 -6.45
C PHE A 209 -0.72 3.22 -7.52
N GLY A 210 -1.40 2.87 -8.61
CA GLY A 210 -1.72 3.81 -9.68
C GLY A 210 -2.89 4.74 -9.35
N ASP A 211 -3.34 5.48 -10.35
CA ASP A 211 -4.51 6.34 -10.24
C ASP A 211 -5.79 5.52 -10.18
N GLY A 212 -6.82 6.02 -9.47
CA GLY A 212 -8.13 5.40 -9.38
C GLY A 212 -8.91 5.43 -10.70
N GLU A 213 -10.07 4.78 -10.69
CA GLU A 213 -10.96 4.75 -11.86
C GLU A 213 -11.55 6.13 -12.12
N GLU A 214 -11.44 6.62 -13.37
CA GLU A 214 -12.07 7.87 -13.77
C GLU A 214 -13.53 7.67 -14.21
N VAL A 215 -13.83 6.49 -14.78
CA VAL A 215 -15.18 6.11 -15.24
C VAL A 215 -15.52 4.68 -14.84
N ILE A 216 -16.78 4.46 -14.46
CA ILE A 216 -17.32 3.12 -14.22
C ILE A 216 -18.62 3.00 -15.00
N VAL A 217 -18.75 1.95 -15.81
CA VAL A 217 -19.93 1.69 -16.65
C VAL A 217 -20.52 0.29 -16.36
N PRO A 218 -21.81 0.03 -16.63
CA PRO A 218 -22.38 -1.30 -16.52
C PRO A 218 -21.65 -2.30 -17.43
N LEU A 219 -21.36 -3.50 -16.92
CA LEU A 219 -20.74 -4.57 -17.70
C LEU A 219 -21.54 -4.92 -18.95
N SER A 220 -22.85 -5.02 -18.82
CA SER A 220 -23.77 -5.27 -19.91
C SER A 220 -23.77 -4.18 -20.98
N ASN A 221 -23.60 -2.92 -20.59
CA ASN A 221 -23.42 -1.80 -21.50
C ASN A 221 -22.13 -1.94 -22.33
N ALA A 222 -21.02 -2.21 -21.64
CA ALA A 222 -19.72 -2.38 -22.27
C ALA A 222 -19.71 -3.59 -23.24
N VAL A 223 -20.44 -4.67 -22.91
CA VAL A 223 -20.64 -5.82 -23.80
C VAL A 223 -21.50 -5.42 -25.01
N ARG A 224 -22.58 -4.67 -24.81
CA ARG A 224 -23.48 -4.21 -25.88
C ARG A 224 -22.77 -3.27 -26.88
N HIS A 225 -21.89 -2.41 -26.38
CA HIS A 225 -21.10 -1.49 -27.20
C HIS A 225 -19.76 -2.09 -27.68
N GLU A 226 -19.53 -3.38 -27.42
CA GLU A 226 -18.30 -4.07 -27.80
C GLU A 226 -17.03 -3.32 -27.34
N THR A 227 -17.10 -2.75 -26.12
CA THR A 227 -15.99 -1.96 -25.56
C THR A 227 -14.80 -2.87 -25.28
N GLY A 228 -13.69 -2.60 -25.96
CA GLY A 228 -12.47 -3.40 -25.86
C GLY A 228 -11.87 -3.40 -24.45
N ALA A 229 -11.38 -4.57 -24.03
CA ALA A 229 -10.67 -4.69 -22.76
C ALA A 229 -9.30 -4.01 -22.82
N GLN A 230 -8.97 -3.28 -21.76
CA GLN A 230 -7.65 -2.71 -21.51
C GLN A 230 -6.92 -3.59 -20.48
N GLY A 231 -5.64 -3.84 -20.72
CA GLY A 231 -4.78 -4.58 -19.81
C GLY A 231 -4.37 -5.95 -20.33
N SER A 232 -4.13 -6.89 -19.40
CA SER A 232 -3.63 -8.22 -19.76
C SER A 232 -4.74 -9.12 -20.28
N MET A 233 -4.44 -9.86 -21.33
CA MET A 233 -5.30 -10.89 -21.91
C MET A 233 -4.44 -12.08 -22.31
N SER A 234 -4.90 -13.29 -22.05
CA SER A 234 -4.23 -14.52 -22.49
C SER A 234 -5.21 -15.40 -23.27
N CYS A 235 -4.83 -15.81 -24.47
CA CYS A 235 -5.59 -16.71 -25.33
C CYS A 235 -4.75 -17.93 -25.67
N ASN A 236 -5.12 -19.08 -25.13
CA ASN A 236 -4.42 -20.35 -25.35
C ASN A 236 -5.02 -21.15 -26.54
N THR A 237 -6.05 -20.65 -27.16
CA THR A 237 -6.75 -21.28 -28.29
C THR A 237 -7.04 -20.25 -29.36
N ASN A 238 -7.15 -20.71 -30.61
CA ASN A 238 -7.66 -19.85 -31.69
C ASN A 238 -9.08 -19.45 -31.39
N ARG A 239 -9.43 -18.21 -31.65
CA ARG A 239 -10.77 -17.66 -31.51
C ARG A 239 -11.24 -16.99 -32.80
N ASP A 240 -12.53 -16.88 -32.94
CA ASP A 240 -13.09 -16.05 -34.01
C ASP A 240 -12.67 -14.58 -33.86
N PRO A 241 -12.50 -13.85 -34.94
CA PRO A 241 -12.13 -12.45 -34.90
C PRO A 241 -13.25 -11.59 -34.27
N GLY A 242 -12.86 -10.41 -33.79
CA GLY A 242 -13.77 -9.43 -33.21
C GLY A 242 -14.15 -9.69 -31.75
N TYR A 243 -14.98 -8.81 -31.22
CA TYR A 243 -15.39 -8.81 -29.81
C TYR A 243 -16.31 -10.03 -29.50
N GLN A 244 -17.20 -10.38 -30.41
CA GLN A 244 -18.09 -11.53 -30.25
C GLN A 244 -17.32 -12.85 -30.21
N GLY A 245 -16.24 -12.97 -30.98
CA GLY A 245 -15.33 -14.10 -30.89
C GLY A 245 -14.61 -14.14 -29.52
N LEU A 246 -14.25 -12.97 -28.97
CA LEU A 246 -13.60 -12.87 -27.68
C LEU A 246 -14.50 -13.34 -26.52
N ILE A 247 -15.74 -12.86 -26.42
CA ILE A 247 -16.66 -13.22 -25.33
C ILE A 247 -17.11 -14.69 -25.37
N LYS A 248 -17.03 -15.33 -26.54
CA LYS A 248 -17.35 -16.77 -26.73
C LYS A 248 -16.12 -17.67 -26.60
N SER A 249 -14.93 -17.10 -26.41
CA SER A 249 -13.67 -17.85 -26.34
C SER A 249 -13.28 -18.19 -24.91
N GLU A 250 -12.26 -19.06 -24.80
CA GLU A 250 -11.58 -19.37 -23.53
C GLU A 250 -10.46 -18.37 -23.21
N CYS A 251 -10.37 -17.24 -23.92
CA CYS A 251 -9.43 -16.18 -23.58
C CYS A 251 -9.74 -15.62 -22.19
N THR A 252 -8.72 -15.45 -21.36
CA THR A 252 -8.85 -14.96 -19.99
C THR A 252 -8.47 -13.47 -19.91
N TRP A 253 -9.39 -12.67 -19.43
CA TRP A 253 -9.24 -11.20 -19.36
C TRP A 253 -10.17 -10.53 -18.34
N VAL A 254 -11.04 -11.32 -17.67
CA VAL A 254 -12.04 -10.85 -16.71
C VAL A 254 -11.58 -11.19 -15.30
N GLN A 255 -11.72 -10.26 -14.37
CA GLN A 255 -11.51 -10.48 -12.94
C GLN A 255 -12.85 -10.59 -12.24
N VAL A 256 -12.92 -11.45 -11.23
CA VAL A 256 -14.15 -11.70 -10.47
C VAL A 256 -13.90 -11.56 -8.98
N TRP A 257 -14.88 -10.95 -8.31
CA TRP A 257 -14.89 -10.84 -6.84
C TRP A 257 -16.25 -11.28 -6.31
N PHE A 258 -16.20 -11.85 -5.11
CA PHE A 258 -17.37 -12.31 -4.36
C PHE A 258 -17.38 -11.64 -3.00
N GLU A 259 -18.53 -11.16 -2.56
CA GLU A 259 -18.75 -10.78 -1.17
C GLU A 259 -19.65 -11.82 -0.51
N THR A 260 -19.17 -12.45 0.57
CA THR A 260 -19.93 -13.36 1.41
C THR A 260 -20.60 -12.59 2.56
N ARG A 261 -21.65 -13.16 3.17
CA ARG A 261 -22.30 -12.55 4.34
C ARG A 261 -21.38 -12.57 5.55
N THR A 262 -20.72 -13.69 5.73
CA THR A 262 -19.76 -13.91 6.81
C THR A 262 -18.47 -14.54 6.27
N PRO A 263 -17.35 -14.42 6.98
CA PRO A 263 -16.11 -15.13 6.60
C PRO A 263 -16.26 -16.65 6.60
N ALA A 264 -17.22 -17.20 7.37
CA ALA A 264 -17.47 -18.64 7.45
C ALA A 264 -18.05 -19.21 6.15
N ASP A 265 -18.74 -18.40 5.34
CA ASP A 265 -19.34 -18.81 4.06
C ASP A 265 -18.28 -19.12 2.98
N ARG A 266 -16.99 -18.85 3.28
CA ARG A 266 -15.86 -19.19 2.41
C ARG A 266 -15.85 -20.66 2.00
N ALA A 267 -16.17 -21.57 2.92
CA ALA A 267 -16.16 -23.01 2.66
C ALA A 267 -17.24 -23.40 1.65
N GLU A 268 -18.43 -22.81 1.73
CA GLU A 268 -19.49 -23.03 0.77
C GLU A 268 -19.09 -22.54 -0.64
N LEU A 269 -18.52 -21.34 -0.71
CA LEU A 269 -18.03 -20.78 -1.96
C LEU A 269 -16.90 -21.61 -2.57
N GLN A 270 -15.96 -22.13 -1.74
CA GLN A 270 -14.89 -23.01 -2.19
C GLN A 270 -15.45 -24.35 -2.74
N ASN A 271 -16.38 -24.96 -2.04
CA ASN A 271 -17.02 -26.21 -2.50
C ASN A 271 -17.77 -26.00 -3.83
N TRP A 272 -18.47 -24.88 -3.94
CA TRP A 272 -19.14 -24.52 -5.19
C TRP A 272 -18.14 -24.36 -6.34
N LEU A 273 -17.01 -23.66 -6.10
CA LEU A 273 -15.95 -23.43 -7.08
C LEU A 273 -15.33 -24.77 -7.55
N ASP A 274 -15.07 -25.69 -6.62
CA ASP A 274 -14.49 -26.99 -6.91
C ASP A 274 -15.44 -27.85 -7.75
N ASN A 275 -16.75 -27.82 -7.44
CA ASN A 275 -17.79 -28.47 -8.23
C ASN A 275 -17.88 -27.87 -9.64
N TYR A 276 -17.91 -26.53 -9.75
CA TYR A 276 -17.91 -25.85 -11.04
C TYR A 276 -16.72 -26.28 -11.90
N ALA A 277 -15.49 -26.19 -11.36
CA ALA A 277 -14.30 -26.58 -12.09
C ALA A 277 -14.31 -28.06 -12.50
N SER A 278 -14.87 -28.94 -11.66
CA SER A 278 -15.04 -30.37 -11.98
C SER A 278 -15.97 -30.56 -13.17
N GLU A 279 -17.08 -29.84 -13.21
CA GLU A 279 -18.03 -29.90 -14.35
C GLU A 279 -17.40 -29.34 -15.63
N GLN A 280 -16.67 -28.22 -15.53
CA GLN A 280 -16.00 -27.65 -16.71
C GLN A 280 -14.89 -28.58 -17.25
N ARG A 281 -14.23 -29.35 -16.38
CA ARG A 281 -13.29 -30.41 -16.81
C ARG A 281 -13.99 -31.53 -17.55
N LYS A 282 -15.16 -32.00 -17.09
CA LYS A 282 -15.97 -33.00 -17.78
C LYS A 282 -16.43 -32.55 -19.18
N LEU A 283 -16.66 -31.23 -19.31
CA LEU A 283 -17.01 -30.61 -20.60
C LEU A 283 -15.77 -30.37 -21.49
N GLY A 284 -14.57 -30.65 -21.01
CA GLY A 284 -13.31 -30.47 -21.76
C GLY A 284 -12.82 -29.01 -21.84
N ARG A 285 -13.47 -28.06 -21.15
CA ARG A 285 -13.07 -26.65 -21.13
C ARG A 285 -11.81 -26.45 -20.27
N LEU A 286 -11.80 -26.96 -19.06
CA LEU A 286 -10.61 -26.97 -18.20
C LEU A 286 -9.84 -28.27 -18.42
N LYS A 287 -8.58 -28.14 -18.80
CA LYS A 287 -7.74 -29.28 -19.20
C LYS A 287 -6.83 -29.79 -18.08
N ARG A 288 -6.55 -28.94 -17.10
CA ARG A 288 -5.69 -29.22 -15.96
C ARG A 288 -6.52 -29.55 -14.70
N ASN A 289 -5.87 -30.14 -13.71
CA ASN A 289 -6.52 -30.53 -12.46
C ASN A 289 -5.76 -29.99 -11.24
N ALA A 290 -5.25 -28.76 -11.33
CA ALA A 290 -4.71 -28.12 -10.17
C ALA A 290 -5.81 -27.68 -9.19
N LYS A 291 -5.41 -27.40 -7.95
CA LYS A 291 -6.31 -26.97 -6.89
C LYS A 291 -6.85 -25.57 -7.21
N ASN A 292 -8.18 -25.44 -7.18
CA ASN A 292 -8.80 -24.10 -7.26
C ASN A 292 -8.50 -23.33 -5.98
N GLN A 293 -8.20 -22.07 -6.13
CA GLN A 293 -7.78 -21.20 -5.02
C GLN A 293 -8.80 -20.08 -4.84
N LEU A 294 -9.10 -19.79 -3.60
CA LEU A 294 -9.94 -18.68 -3.20
C LEU A 294 -9.14 -17.82 -2.21
N PHE A 295 -8.89 -16.58 -2.57
CA PHE A 295 -8.09 -15.63 -1.81
C PHE A 295 -8.97 -14.54 -1.23
N ASP A 296 -8.82 -14.24 0.06
CA ASP A 296 -9.27 -12.96 0.61
C ASP A 296 -8.34 -11.82 0.20
N VAL A 297 -8.69 -10.57 0.56
CA VAL A 297 -7.92 -9.40 0.10
C VAL A 297 -6.46 -9.46 0.54
N PRO A 298 -6.10 -9.71 1.82
CA PRO A 298 -4.70 -9.84 2.23
C PRO A 298 -3.96 -10.98 1.53
N GLN A 299 -4.60 -12.16 1.41
CA GLN A 299 -4.02 -13.32 0.73
C GLN A 299 -3.78 -13.03 -0.76
N TRP A 300 -4.68 -12.30 -1.41
CA TRP A 300 -4.54 -11.91 -2.80
C TRP A 300 -3.37 -10.95 -3.01
N LEU A 301 -3.25 -9.93 -2.15
CA LEU A 301 -2.12 -9.00 -2.18
C LEU A 301 -0.78 -9.71 -1.98
N GLU A 302 -0.73 -10.71 -1.09
CA GLU A 302 0.45 -11.53 -0.85
C GLU A 302 0.76 -12.45 -2.05
N HIS A 303 -0.25 -13.15 -2.59
CA HIS A 303 -0.13 -13.98 -3.78
C HIS A 303 0.41 -13.19 -4.98
N ARG A 304 -0.10 -11.97 -5.18
CA ARG A 304 0.35 -11.06 -6.23
C ARG A 304 1.69 -10.38 -5.93
N LYS A 305 2.28 -10.65 -4.77
CA LYS A 305 3.56 -10.07 -4.33
C LYS A 305 3.56 -8.54 -4.45
N VAL A 306 2.43 -7.89 -4.09
CA VAL A 306 2.29 -6.43 -4.15
C VAL A 306 3.37 -5.76 -3.32
N VAL A 307 3.70 -6.34 -2.16
CA VAL A 307 4.92 -6.02 -1.43
C VAL A 307 6.03 -6.98 -1.86
N GLY A 308 6.89 -6.52 -2.76
CA GLY A 308 8.02 -7.28 -3.24
C GLY A 308 9.04 -7.60 -2.14
N ASN A 309 9.83 -8.65 -2.35
CA ASN A 309 10.94 -8.99 -1.46
C ASN A 309 11.96 -7.84 -1.36
N ASP A 310 12.12 -7.03 -2.41
CA ASP A 310 13.02 -5.89 -2.45
C ASP A 310 12.65 -4.82 -1.41
N ASN A 311 11.36 -4.56 -1.23
CA ASN A 311 10.87 -3.62 -0.21
C ASN A 311 11.15 -4.13 1.20
N ARG A 312 10.96 -5.42 1.47
CA ARG A 312 11.31 -6.05 2.75
C ARG A 312 12.81 -6.00 2.99
N LEU A 313 13.60 -6.31 1.98
CA LEU A 313 15.07 -6.24 2.03
C LEU A 313 15.56 -4.82 2.31
N ALA A 314 14.98 -3.80 1.65
CA ALA A 314 15.30 -2.40 1.90
C ALA A 314 15.09 -1.99 3.36
N VAL A 315 14.01 -2.47 4.00
CA VAL A 315 13.79 -2.24 5.44
C VAL A 315 14.87 -2.92 6.28
N TYR A 316 15.22 -4.19 6.02
CA TYR A 316 16.29 -4.86 6.76
C TYR A 316 17.64 -4.16 6.61
N LEU A 317 18.00 -3.73 5.40
CA LEU A 317 19.23 -2.98 5.14
C LEU A 317 19.24 -1.64 5.85
N SER A 318 18.10 -0.91 5.90
CA SER A 318 18.01 0.37 6.59
C SER A 318 18.16 0.23 8.11
N PHE A 319 17.61 -0.84 8.70
CA PHE A 319 17.83 -1.15 10.13
C PHE A 319 19.28 -1.60 10.40
N GLY A 320 19.91 -2.34 9.48
CA GLY A 320 21.34 -2.64 9.53
C GLY A 320 22.18 -1.37 9.50
N PHE A 321 21.83 -0.42 8.65
CA PHE A 321 22.47 0.90 8.61
C PHE A 321 22.25 1.70 9.90
N LEU A 322 21.05 1.69 10.48
CA LEU A 322 20.77 2.29 11.79
C LEU A 322 21.67 1.68 12.87
N LEU A 323 21.87 0.35 12.86
CA LEU A 323 22.78 -0.31 13.80
C LEU A 323 24.22 0.21 13.67
N LEU A 324 24.71 0.40 12.45
CA LEU A 324 26.03 1.03 12.23
C LEU A 324 26.09 2.46 12.78
N CYS A 325 25.03 3.24 12.56
CA CYS A 325 24.90 4.59 13.15
C CYS A 325 24.92 4.57 14.68
N LEU A 326 24.29 3.55 15.31
CA LEU A 326 24.33 3.36 16.75
C LEU A 326 25.73 3.03 17.25
N ILE A 327 26.44 2.12 16.59
CA ILE A 327 27.84 1.76 16.95
C ILE A 327 28.73 3.01 16.89
N ASN A 328 28.61 3.82 15.85
CA ASN A 328 29.33 5.07 15.72
C ASN A 328 28.98 6.04 16.85
N THR A 329 27.69 6.16 17.18
CA THR A 329 27.21 7.01 18.28
C THR A 329 27.76 6.55 19.64
N VAL A 330 27.84 5.23 19.89
CA VAL A 330 28.49 4.68 21.08
C VAL A 330 29.96 5.12 21.19
N GLY A 331 30.71 5.03 20.08
CA GLY A 331 32.11 5.48 20.03
C GLY A 331 32.27 6.98 20.33
N LEU A 332 31.41 7.81 19.73
CA LEU A 332 31.41 9.26 19.97
C LEU A 332 31.00 9.63 21.41
N LEU A 333 30.02 8.90 22.00
CA LEU A 333 29.65 9.10 23.41
C LEU A 333 30.77 8.67 24.35
N LEU A 334 31.48 7.58 24.07
CA LEU A 334 32.66 7.17 24.85
C LEU A 334 33.75 8.25 24.83
N ALA A 335 34.04 8.80 23.65
CA ALA A 335 34.98 9.89 23.50
C ALA A 335 34.55 11.16 24.28
N LYS A 336 33.26 11.53 24.17
CA LYS A 336 32.69 12.68 24.86
C LYS A 336 32.77 12.53 26.40
N PHE A 337 32.48 11.33 26.92
CA PHE A 337 32.45 11.07 28.36
C PHE A 337 33.87 10.88 28.94
N SER A 338 34.83 10.38 28.17
CA SER A 338 36.22 10.26 28.60
C SER A 338 36.86 11.63 28.85
N VAL A 339 36.57 12.62 28.03
CA VAL A 339 37.04 14.04 28.27
C VAL A 339 36.46 14.62 29.57
N ARG A 340 35.33 14.10 30.05
CA ARG A 340 34.67 14.55 31.29
C ARG A 340 35.01 13.70 32.51
N ALA A 341 35.88 12.73 32.39
CA ALA A 341 36.18 11.80 33.46
C ALA A 341 36.71 12.52 34.73
N ALA A 342 37.53 13.60 34.57
CA ALA A 342 38.02 14.44 35.68
C ALA A 342 36.87 15.14 36.42
N GLU A 343 35.91 15.73 35.69
CA GLU A 343 34.72 16.37 36.27
C GLU A 343 33.88 15.40 37.07
N VAL A 344 33.67 14.17 36.53
CA VAL A 344 32.96 13.07 37.22
C VAL A 344 33.70 12.64 38.49
N GLY A 345 35.06 12.55 38.43
CA GLY A 345 35.90 12.23 39.59
C GLY A 345 35.73 13.23 40.74
N ILE A 346 35.79 14.55 40.44
CA ILE A 346 35.57 15.61 41.41
C ILE A 346 34.16 15.54 42.03
N ARG A 347 33.12 15.39 41.22
CA ARG A 347 31.76 15.29 41.73
C ARG A 347 31.55 14.08 42.63
N ARG A 348 32.17 12.95 42.32
CA ARG A 348 32.12 11.76 43.15
C ARG A 348 32.88 11.96 44.46
N ALA A 349 34.00 12.65 44.45
CA ALA A 349 34.75 13.03 45.66
C ALA A 349 33.93 13.97 46.58
N LEU A 350 33.06 14.82 45.98
CA LEU A 350 32.13 15.70 46.70
C LEU A 350 30.83 15.01 47.13
N GLY A 351 30.72 13.67 46.98
CA GLY A 351 29.59 12.88 47.50
C GLY A 351 28.48 12.53 46.49
N ALA A 352 28.65 12.85 45.19
CA ALA A 352 27.65 12.43 44.18
C ALA A 352 27.61 10.92 44.03
N SER A 353 26.38 10.33 44.06
CA SER A 353 26.19 8.88 43.88
C SER A 353 26.42 8.47 42.43
N ARG A 354 26.81 7.19 42.21
CA ARG A 354 26.91 6.61 40.85
C ARG A 354 25.59 6.69 40.12
N ARG A 355 24.45 6.53 40.84
CA ARG A 355 23.11 6.59 40.27
C ARG A 355 22.74 7.99 39.75
N ASP A 356 23.20 9.05 40.43
CA ASP A 356 22.91 10.43 39.98
C ASP A 356 23.72 10.79 38.73
N ILE A 357 24.96 10.34 38.64
CA ILE A 357 25.80 10.50 37.45
C ILE A 357 25.21 9.70 36.28
N PHE A 358 24.80 8.47 36.55
CA PHE A 358 24.14 7.61 35.52
C PHE A 358 22.88 8.26 34.97
N LYS A 359 21.98 8.73 35.84
CA LYS A 359 20.76 9.44 35.43
C LYS A 359 21.07 10.69 34.63
N GLN A 360 22.04 11.44 35.03
CA GLN A 360 22.45 12.67 34.32
C GLN A 360 22.93 12.38 32.90
N PHE A 361 23.83 11.41 32.69
CA PHE A 361 24.32 11.04 31.38
C PHE A 361 23.25 10.37 30.52
N LEU A 362 22.36 9.57 31.13
CA LEU A 362 21.23 8.95 30.41
C LEU A 362 20.23 10.01 29.91
N ILE A 363 19.97 11.05 30.72
CA ILE A 363 19.12 12.17 30.28
C ILE A 363 19.83 12.99 29.17
N GLU A 364 21.15 13.17 29.27
CA GLU A 364 21.95 13.85 28.24
C GLU A 364 21.85 13.08 26.90
N THR A 365 21.97 11.76 26.90
CA THR A 365 21.76 10.93 25.69
C THR A 365 20.32 10.98 25.19
N GLY A 366 19.33 11.03 26.08
CA GLY A 366 17.92 11.24 25.72
C GLY A 366 17.68 12.58 25.00
N VAL A 367 18.36 13.65 25.44
CA VAL A 367 18.30 14.98 24.76
C VAL A 367 18.91 14.92 23.35
N ILE A 368 20.03 14.19 23.19
CA ILE A 368 20.62 13.92 21.87
C ILE A 368 19.64 13.15 21.00
N GLY A 369 18.97 12.14 21.57
CA GLY A 369 17.94 11.36 20.88
C GLY A 369 16.75 12.20 20.42
N LEU A 370 16.26 13.11 21.26
CA LEU A 370 15.17 14.03 20.88
C LEU A 370 15.60 14.96 19.74
N ALA A 371 16.80 15.52 19.82
CA ALA A 371 17.34 16.33 18.73
C ALA A 371 17.52 15.51 17.43
N GLY A 372 17.98 14.27 17.57
CA GLY A 372 18.06 13.28 16.47
C GLY A 372 16.70 12.94 15.90
N ALA A 373 15.65 12.81 16.74
CA ALA A 373 14.28 12.57 16.30
C ALA A 373 13.74 13.71 15.43
N VAL A 374 13.91 14.95 15.88
CA VAL A 374 13.46 16.14 15.13
C VAL A 374 14.18 16.24 13.79
N LEU A 375 15.49 16.11 13.77
CA LEU A 375 16.26 16.16 12.53
C LEU A 375 15.98 14.94 11.65
N GLY A 376 15.86 13.75 12.23
CA GLY A 376 15.50 12.51 11.53
C GLY A 376 14.13 12.58 10.86
N LEU A 377 13.16 13.19 11.55
CA LEU A 377 11.83 13.45 10.98
C LEU A 377 11.90 14.38 9.77
N LEU A 378 12.64 15.48 9.88
CA LEU A 378 12.82 16.43 8.76
C LEU A 378 13.52 15.76 7.58
N LEU A 379 14.53 14.93 7.82
CA LEU A 379 15.23 14.19 6.79
C LEU A 379 14.34 13.11 6.16
N SER A 380 13.51 12.40 6.95
CA SER A 380 12.58 11.41 6.41
C SER A 380 11.49 12.05 5.55
N LEU A 381 10.94 13.20 5.95
CA LEU A 381 10.01 13.98 5.13
C LEU A 381 10.66 14.42 3.80
N GLY A 382 11.91 14.90 3.86
CA GLY A 382 12.67 15.23 2.66
C GLY A 382 12.92 14.03 1.75
N ALA A 383 13.30 12.89 2.32
CA ALA A 383 13.51 11.65 1.56
C ALA A 383 12.21 11.16 0.90
N LEU A 384 11.10 11.14 1.64
CA LEU A 384 9.79 10.74 1.10
C LEU A 384 9.32 11.69 -0.01
N ALA A 385 9.55 13.00 0.15
CA ALA A 385 9.24 13.98 -0.90
C ALA A 385 10.07 13.74 -2.17
N LEU A 386 11.37 13.45 -2.05
CA LEU A 386 12.23 13.12 -3.18
C LEU A 386 11.80 11.81 -3.88
N ILE A 387 11.45 10.78 -3.11
CA ILE A 387 10.93 9.52 -3.63
C ILE A 387 9.60 9.75 -4.37
N GLY A 388 8.69 10.54 -3.81
CA GLY A 388 7.42 10.88 -4.45
C GLY A 388 7.57 11.73 -5.74
N MET A 389 8.69 12.44 -5.91
CA MET A 389 9.02 13.14 -7.16
C MET A 389 9.54 12.19 -8.24
N SER A 390 10.14 11.07 -7.84
CA SER A 390 10.77 10.11 -8.77
C SER A 390 9.75 9.14 -9.40
N SER A 391 8.63 8.87 -8.74
CA SER A 391 7.58 7.95 -9.22
C SER A 391 6.20 8.43 -8.77
N LYS A 392 5.23 8.46 -9.71
CA LYS A 392 3.83 8.76 -9.39
C LYS A 392 3.23 7.75 -8.43
N GLU A 393 3.55 6.47 -8.60
CA GLU A 393 3.08 5.37 -7.75
C GLU A 393 3.59 5.53 -6.31
N LEU A 394 4.87 5.87 -6.13
CA LEU A 394 5.46 6.07 -4.80
C LEU A 394 4.99 7.36 -4.15
N LYS A 395 4.57 8.37 -4.92
CA LYS A 395 4.00 9.61 -4.38
C LYS A 395 2.77 9.35 -3.51
N VAL A 396 1.96 8.39 -3.89
CA VAL A 396 0.70 8.08 -3.19
C VAL A 396 0.95 7.37 -1.86
N VAL A 397 2.02 6.57 -1.77
CA VAL A 397 2.39 5.83 -0.54
C VAL A 397 3.42 6.55 0.33
N ALA A 398 4.05 7.60 -0.18
CA ALA A 398 5.11 8.34 0.52
C ALA A 398 4.56 9.40 1.49
N HIS A 399 3.57 9.04 2.32
CA HIS A 399 2.99 9.94 3.31
C HIS A 399 3.26 9.43 4.73
N LEU A 400 3.75 10.34 5.59
CA LEU A 400 3.88 10.10 7.02
C LEU A 400 2.52 10.31 7.70
N ASP A 401 2.02 9.26 8.33
CA ASP A 401 0.87 9.32 9.21
C ASP A 401 1.28 9.54 10.69
N TRP A 402 0.30 9.74 11.56
CA TRP A 402 0.53 9.93 13.00
C TRP A 402 1.21 8.73 13.66
N GLN A 403 0.97 7.53 13.15
CA GLN A 403 1.58 6.30 13.66
C GLN A 403 3.07 6.26 13.33
N MET A 404 3.46 6.59 12.10
CA MET A 404 4.85 6.65 11.67
C MET A 404 5.61 7.79 12.35
N LEU A 405 4.95 8.92 12.60
CA LEU A 405 5.53 10.02 13.37
C LEU A 405 5.83 9.59 14.81
N GLY A 406 4.89 8.93 15.47
CA GLY A 406 5.10 8.35 16.81
C GLY A 406 6.23 7.33 16.82
N MET A 407 6.30 6.45 15.80
CA MET A 407 7.36 5.46 15.65
C MET A 407 8.74 6.11 15.47
N THR A 408 8.84 7.22 14.71
CA THR A 408 10.08 7.97 14.53
C THR A 408 10.64 8.44 15.89
N VAL A 409 9.78 9.04 16.71
CA VAL A 409 10.20 9.54 18.05
C VAL A 409 10.61 8.37 18.95
N LEU A 410 9.83 7.30 18.99
CA LEU A 410 10.11 6.11 19.79
C LEU A 410 11.43 5.44 19.36
N LEU A 411 11.61 5.23 18.06
CA LEU A 411 12.82 4.61 17.51
C LEU A 411 14.06 5.44 17.83
N SER A 412 14.00 6.76 17.65
CA SER A 412 15.12 7.66 17.92
C SER A 412 15.48 7.70 19.42
N LEU A 413 14.47 7.75 20.31
CA LEU A 413 14.71 7.71 21.76
C LEU A 413 15.27 6.35 22.17
N ALA A 414 14.70 5.25 21.72
CA ALA A 414 15.21 3.92 22.03
C ALA A 414 16.63 3.73 21.54
N ALA A 415 16.92 4.13 20.30
CA ALA A 415 18.23 4.09 19.70
C ALA A 415 19.27 4.89 20.52
N SER A 416 18.95 6.13 20.89
CA SER A 416 19.86 6.98 21.67
C SER A 416 20.10 6.45 23.08
N LEU A 417 19.06 5.94 23.75
CA LEU A 417 19.20 5.36 25.10
C LEU A 417 20.06 4.09 25.04
N LEU A 418 19.82 3.20 24.08
CA LEU A 418 20.63 1.99 23.87
C LEU A 418 22.09 2.33 23.59
N ALA A 419 22.35 3.29 22.70
CA ALA A 419 23.70 3.75 22.42
C ALA A 419 24.38 4.38 23.66
N GLY A 420 23.59 5.02 24.51
CA GLY A 420 24.09 5.68 25.74
C GLY A 420 24.35 4.75 26.92
N LEU A 421 23.74 3.57 26.99
CA LEU A 421 23.83 2.67 28.15
C LEU A 421 25.28 2.27 28.48
N LEU A 422 26.01 1.75 27.49
CA LEU A 422 27.39 1.26 27.68
C LEU A 422 28.37 2.39 28.00
N PRO A 423 28.39 3.54 27.28
CA PRO A 423 29.24 4.68 27.62
C PRO A 423 28.94 5.26 28.98
N THR A 424 27.67 5.40 29.35
CA THR A 424 27.23 5.93 30.63
C THR A 424 27.65 5.00 31.76
N TRP A 425 27.48 3.68 31.60
CA TRP A 425 27.92 2.70 32.61
C TRP A 425 29.44 2.76 32.83
N ARG A 426 30.24 2.81 31.74
CA ARG A 426 31.69 2.94 31.84
C ARG A 426 32.10 4.25 32.51
N ALA A 427 31.48 5.38 32.17
CA ALA A 427 31.76 6.67 32.77
C ALA A 427 31.50 6.70 34.29
N CYS A 428 30.53 5.92 34.78
CA CYS A 428 30.25 5.82 36.22
C CYS A 428 31.26 4.97 37.01
N GLN A 429 32.08 4.13 36.34
CA GLN A 429 33.07 3.27 37.00
C GLN A 429 34.42 3.94 37.28
N VAL A 430 34.63 5.16 36.79
CA VAL A 430 35.86 5.90 36.99
C VAL A 430 36.14 6.11 38.49
N THR A 431 37.31 5.65 38.95
CA THR A 431 37.74 5.77 40.35
C THR A 431 38.39 7.14 40.58
N PRO A 432 37.96 7.91 41.60
CA PRO A 432 38.51 9.27 41.87
C PRO A 432 40.03 9.30 42.06
N ALA A 433 40.58 8.24 42.66
CA ALA A 433 42.00 8.16 43.02
C ALA A 433 42.98 8.18 41.81
N ILE A 434 42.57 7.62 40.67
CA ILE A 434 43.44 7.50 39.47
C ILE A 434 43.58 8.87 38.78
N GLN A 435 42.55 9.70 38.84
CA GLN A 435 42.53 10.98 38.13
C GLN A 435 43.15 12.18 38.90
N LEU A 436 43.24 12.06 40.22
CA LEU A 436 43.95 13.03 41.04
C LEU A 436 45.49 12.84 40.97
N LYS A 437 45.95 11.68 40.48
CA LYS A 437 47.36 11.33 40.34
C LYS A 437 47.97 11.64 38.95
N SER A 438 47.13 12.01 37.97
CA SER A 438 47.53 12.28 36.59
C SER A 438 47.58 13.79 36.23
N GLN A 439 47.43 14.67 37.22
CA GLN A 439 47.82 16.08 37.17
C GLN A 439 49.14 16.27 37.93
#